data_e4c2ed3cb653e687ca2f2ce8916ddadd
#
_entry.id   e4c2ed3cb653e687ca2f2ce8916ddadd
#
_cell.length_a   1.000
_cell.length_b   1.000
_cell.length_c   1.000
_cell.angle_alpha   90.00
_cell.angle_beta   90.00
_cell.angle_gamma   90.00
#
_symmetry.space_group_name_H-M   'P 1'
#
loop_
_entity.id
_entity.type
_entity.pdbx_description
1 polymer ?
#
loop_
_entity_poly.entity_id
_entity_poly.type
_entity_poly.pdbx_seq_one_letter_code
_entity_poly.pdbx_strand_id
1 'polypeptide(L)'
;MKTKSKGRSRPAYVAVAMMIGVAATVVAPAIAKDAFIPRLLNTSTVPSNGDVNPYGVAFVPEGFPEGGMIKTGDVLVSNFNDKGNTQGNGTTIISFSPNSAVAAPGTANTFFSSSLPGLSTALGVLRGGFVVVGNVPTTGGAFPVMQGALQVIDRNGNLVQTLTDATFLDGPWDLALDDHGTWAQIFVSNVANGTVSRLDVTVGAKGLSNIKMTTIAKGYTVAPNGPAVILGPTGLAFDAGSGTLYVASTGDNSIYAISNAGRATSAVQLGRLVFASSHLRGPLGLKLAPNGDLLTANGDAVNADPAHPSEIVEFTPWGHFVREYNVDSSQGGAFGLDAVLDSDGRFNYAAVDDVTNSISVYRLEARDDR
;
A
#
# COMPACT_ATOMS: atom_id res chain seq x y z
N MET A 1 21.11 -100.48 -27.02
CA MET A 1 20.55 -99.65 -28.06
C MET A 1 20.61 -98.23 -27.54
N LYS A 2 21.65 -97.42 -27.98
CA LYS A 2 21.91 -96.11 -27.44
C LYS A 2 21.52 -95.04 -28.54
N THR A 3 20.53 -94.26 -28.27
CA THR A 3 20.13 -93.10 -29.14
C THR A 3 20.84 -91.88 -28.71
N LYS A 4 21.61 -91.26 -29.65
CA LYS A 4 22.33 -90.01 -29.52
C LYS A 4 21.35 -88.85 -29.72
N SER A 5 21.23 -87.99 -28.74
CA SER A 5 20.57 -86.67 -28.89
C SER A 5 21.55 -85.65 -29.45
N LYS A 6 21.11 -84.99 -30.57
CA LYS A 6 21.86 -83.86 -31.20
C LYS A 6 21.52 -82.56 -30.45
N GLY A 7 22.54 -81.99 -29.82
CA GLY A 7 22.44 -80.62 -29.28
C GLY A 7 22.35 -79.61 -30.39
N ARG A 8 21.34 -78.70 -30.37
CA ARG A 8 21.21 -77.50 -31.17
C ARG A 8 21.90 -76.34 -30.46
N SER A 9 22.93 -75.79 -31.06
CA SER A 9 23.56 -74.52 -30.67
C SER A 9 22.60 -73.35 -30.93
N ARG A 10 22.34 -72.56 -29.93
CA ARG A 10 21.63 -71.26 -30.04
C ARG A 10 22.67 -70.16 -30.30
N PRO A 11 22.37 -69.19 -31.19
CA PRO A 11 23.28 -68.05 -31.41
C PRO A 11 23.14 -67.06 -30.24
N ALA A 12 24.27 -66.57 -29.74
CA ALA A 12 24.35 -65.51 -28.74
C ALA A 12 24.01 -64.19 -29.41
N TYR A 13 22.92 -63.57 -28.95
CA TYR A 13 22.64 -62.16 -29.28
C TYR A 13 23.42 -61.27 -28.34
N VAL A 14 24.37 -60.47 -28.91
CA VAL A 14 25.06 -59.40 -28.24
C VAL A 14 24.06 -58.23 -28.20
N ALA A 15 23.51 -57.94 -27.02
CA ALA A 15 22.72 -56.74 -26.80
C ALA A 15 23.66 -55.54 -26.63
N VAL A 16 23.73 -54.68 -27.64
CA VAL A 16 24.39 -53.37 -27.54
C VAL A 16 23.39 -52.45 -26.77
N ALA A 17 23.66 -52.21 -25.50
CA ALA A 17 22.95 -51.21 -24.71
C ALA A 17 23.41 -49.80 -25.17
N MET A 18 22.56 -49.16 -25.96
CA MET A 18 22.70 -47.71 -26.27
C MET A 18 22.27 -46.91 -25.03
N MET A 19 23.25 -46.39 -24.27
CA MET A 19 22.96 -45.39 -23.24
C MET A 19 22.63 -44.06 -23.97
N ILE A 20 21.35 -43.72 -24.02
CA ILE A 20 20.91 -42.39 -24.36
C ILE A 20 21.10 -41.53 -23.09
N GLY A 21 22.19 -40.81 -23.03
CA GLY A 21 22.41 -39.76 -22.03
C GLY A 21 21.42 -38.63 -22.27
N VAL A 22 20.37 -38.57 -21.46
CA VAL A 22 19.51 -37.38 -21.36
C VAL A 22 20.32 -36.34 -20.62
N ALA A 23 20.94 -35.41 -21.35
CA ALA A 23 21.46 -34.20 -20.78
C ALA A 23 20.28 -33.38 -20.26
N ALA A 24 20.03 -33.44 -18.96
CA ALA A 24 19.13 -32.49 -18.31
C ALA A 24 19.78 -31.12 -18.41
N THR A 25 19.34 -30.31 -19.37
CA THR A 25 19.62 -28.89 -19.36
C THR A 25 18.89 -28.30 -18.16
N VAL A 26 19.63 -28.00 -17.09
CA VAL A 26 19.16 -27.15 -16.01
C VAL A 26 18.96 -25.78 -16.64
N VAL A 27 17.72 -25.48 -17.02
CA VAL A 27 17.34 -24.11 -17.35
C VAL A 27 17.36 -23.39 -16.01
N ALA A 28 18.42 -22.61 -15.77
CA ALA A 28 18.44 -21.67 -14.68
C ALA A 28 17.16 -20.77 -14.83
N PRO A 29 16.39 -20.54 -13.75
CA PRO A 29 15.29 -19.61 -13.84
C PRO A 29 15.86 -18.28 -14.37
N ALA A 30 15.31 -17.81 -15.49
CA ALA A 30 15.60 -16.47 -15.96
C ALA A 30 15.14 -15.54 -14.83
N ILE A 31 16.09 -14.91 -14.15
CA ILE A 31 15.79 -13.79 -13.26
C ILE A 31 15.11 -12.78 -14.18
N ALA A 32 13.80 -12.62 -14.01
CA ALA A 32 13.05 -11.60 -14.71
C ALA A 32 13.75 -10.28 -14.39
N LYS A 33 14.30 -9.59 -15.40
CA LYS A 33 14.79 -8.23 -15.21
C LYS A 33 13.59 -7.44 -14.74
N ASP A 34 13.68 -6.89 -13.53
CA ASP A 34 12.67 -5.99 -12.98
C ASP A 34 12.32 -4.95 -14.04
N ALA A 35 11.02 -4.76 -14.26
CA ALA A 35 10.56 -3.76 -15.20
C ALA A 35 11.01 -2.39 -14.67
N PHE A 36 11.99 -1.78 -15.34
CA PHE A 36 12.55 -0.50 -14.94
C PHE A 36 11.55 0.61 -15.30
N ILE A 37 10.97 1.25 -14.28
CA ILE A 37 10.21 2.49 -14.43
C ILE A 37 11.17 3.65 -14.12
N PRO A 38 11.35 4.64 -15.02
CA PRO A 38 12.26 5.75 -14.77
C PRO A 38 11.91 6.50 -13.48
N ARG A 39 12.88 6.63 -12.59
CA ARG A 39 12.73 7.41 -11.36
C ARG A 39 12.93 8.89 -11.68
N LEU A 40 11.91 9.71 -11.37
CA LEU A 40 11.95 11.16 -11.52
C LEU A 40 12.63 11.83 -10.33
N LEU A 41 12.27 11.41 -9.13
CA LEU A 41 12.70 12.05 -7.89
C LEU A 41 13.00 10.97 -6.85
N ASN A 42 14.05 11.16 -6.08
CA ASN A 42 14.23 10.54 -4.78
C ASN A 42 14.67 11.65 -3.83
N THR A 43 13.91 11.86 -2.75
CA THR A 43 14.10 12.99 -1.87
C THR A 43 13.77 12.64 -0.43
N SER A 44 14.41 13.34 0.53
CA SER A 44 14.13 13.15 1.95
C SER A 44 12.71 13.58 2.30
N THR A 45 12.08 12.81 3.20
CA THR A 45 10.77 13.10 3.79
C THR A 45 10.86 13.78 5.14
N VAL A 46 12.07 14.06 5.63
CA VAL A 46 12.32 14.62 6.96
C VAL A 46 12.17 16.15 6.94
N PRO A 47 11.17 16.74 7.62
CA PRO A 47 10.99 18.18 7.75
C PRO A 47 11.86 18.76 8.88
N SER A 48 11.75 20.08 9.08
CA SER A 48 12.58 20.81 10.05
C SER A 48 12.34 20.42 11.52
N ASN A 49 11.17 19.87 11.88
CA ASN A 49 10.91 19.34 13.22
C ASN A 49 11.55 17.96 13.46
N GLY A 50 12.03 17.31 12.37
CA GLY A 50 12.73 16.04 12.43
C GLY A 50 11.84 14.80 12.43
N ASP A 51 10.54 14.92 12.18
CA ASP A 51 9.65 13.74 12.03
C ASP A 51 10.19 12.79 10.95
N VAL A 52 10.06 11.50 11.18
CA VAL A 52 10.61 10.41 10.37
C VAL A 52 9.56 9.32 10.15
N ASN A 53 9.95 8.22 9.51
CA ASN A 53 9.10 7.09 9.20
C ASN A 53 7.91 7.51 8.32
N PRO A 54 8.17 7.77 7.01
CA PRO A 54 7.13 8.15 6.06
C PRO A 54 6.17 6.99 5.82
N TYR A 55 4.87 7.26 5.95
CA TYR A 55 3.81 6.25 5.91
C TYR A 55 2.82 6.47 4.77
N GLY A 56 1.93 7.45 4.88
CA GLY A 56 0.92 7.73 3.87
C GLY A 56 1.52 8.41 2.64
N VAL A 57 1.04 8.03 1.46
CA VAL A 57 1.39 8.67 0.19
C VAL A 57 0.11 8.97 -0.57
N ALA A 58 -0.02 10.18 -1.11
CA ALA A 58 -1.13 10.54 -1.98
C ALA A 58 -0.70 11.54 -3.05
N PHE A 59 -1.05 11.30 -4.30
CA PHE A 59 -0.98 12.32 -5.36
C PHE A 59 -2.16 13.29 -5.24
N VAL A 60 -1.90 14.57 -5.48
CA VAL A 60 -2.96 15.56 -5.62
C VAL A 60 -3.65 15.35 -6.97
N PRO A 61 -4.96 15.02 -6.97
CA PRO A 61 -5.67 14.57 -8.16
C PRO A 61 -5.93 15.69 -9.15
N GLU A 62 -6.24 15.32 -10.38
CA GLU A 62 -6.76 16.21 -11.41
C GLU A 62 -8.06 16.87 -10.96
N GLY A 63 -8.19 18.17 -11.27
CA GLY A 63 -9.33 18.99 -10.86
C GLY A 63 -9.27 19.52 -9.44
N PHE A 64 -8.15 19.32 -8.72
CA PHE A 64 -7.92 19.95 -7.43
C PHE A 64 -7.85 21.49 -7.58
N PRO A 65 -8.49 22.27 -6.69
CA PRO A 65 -8.56 23.74 -6.84
C PRO A 65 -7.18 24.39 -6.72
N GLU A 66 -6.89 25.29 -7.65
CA GLU A 66 -5.65 26.08 -7.67
C GLU A 66 -5.59 27.13 -6.55
N GLY A 67 -4.40 27.73 -6.37
CA GLY A 67 -4.15 28.86 -5.46
C GLY A 67 -4.00 28.46 -3.99
N GLY A 68 -3.62 27.20 -3.72
CA GLY A 68 -3.21 26.72 -2.41
C GLY A 68 -1.70 26.48 -2.30
N MET A 69 -1.27 25.84 -1.20
CA MET A 69 0.11 25.39 -1.00
C MET A 69 0.46 24.16 -1.84
N ILE A 70 -0.55 23.41 -2.26
CA ILE A 70 -0.43 22.21 -3.10
C ILE A 70 -1.27 22.36 -4.37
N LYS A 71 -0.86 21.68 -5.42
CA LYS A 71 -1.50 21.70 -6.74
C LYS A 71 -1.55 20.33 -7.36
N THR A 72 -2.36 20.12 -8.37
CA THR A 72 -2.45 18.89 -9.16
C THR A 72 -1.07 18.34 -9.50
N GLY A 73 -0.88 17.06 -9.26
CA GLY A 73 0.35 16.31 -9.51
C GLY A 73 1.41 16.39 -8.41
N ASP A 74 1.24 17.23 -7.39
CA ASP A 74 2.09 17.19 -6.20
C ASP A 74 1.87 15.88 -5.43
N VAL A 75 2.86 15.48 -4.64
CA VAL A 75 2.81 14.29 -3.79
C VAL A 75 2.85 14.71 -2.33
N LEU A 76 1.95 14.14 -1.54
CA LEU A 76 1.92 14.31 -0.09
C LEU A 76 2.42 13.05 0.60
N VAL A 77 3.13 13.23 1.72
CA VAL A 77 3.61 12.14 2.59
C VAL A 77 3.35 12.49 4.05
N SER A 78 2.74 11.57 4.80
CA SER A 78 2.62 11.68 6.25
C SER A 78 3.79 10.98 6.94
N ASN A 79 4.32 11.58 8.03
CA ASN A 79 5.32 10.97 8.89
C ASN A 79 4.65 10.41 10.15
N PHE A 80 4.93 9.14 10.47
CA PHE A 80 4.31 8.44 11.60
C PHE A 80 5.08 8.60 12.91
N ASN A 81 6.41 8.75 12.85
CA ASN A 81 7.29 8.83 14.02
C ASN A 81 7.81 10.26 14.23
N ASP A 82 8.07 10.61 15.47
CA ASP A 82 8.78 11.83 15.81
C ASP A 82 10.31 11.73 15.53
N LYS A 83 11.04 12.81 15.77
CA LYS A 83 12.50 12.86 15.59
C LYS A 83 13.28 11.86 16.45
N GLY A 84 12.67 11.32 17.49
CA GLY A 84 13.21 10.25 18.33
C GLY A 84 12.91 8.86 17.80
N ASN A 85 12.28 8.77 16.64
CA ASN A 85 11.78 7.54 16.04
C ASN A 85 10.76 6.80 16.92
N THR A 86 9.98 7.55 17.73
CA THR A 86 8.90 6.98 18.53
C THR A 86 7.67 6.77 17.66
N GLN A 87 7.25 5.54 17.50
CA GLN A 87 6.10 5.18 16.66
C GLN A 87 4.81 5.82 17.19
N GLY A 88 4.02 6.38 16.26
CA GLY A 88 2.75 7.02 16.58
C GLY A 88 2.88 8.42 17.21
N ASN A 89 4.06 9.07 17.10
CA ASN A 89 4.29 10.43 17.58
C ASN A 89 4.56 11.45 16.46
N GLY A 90 4.66 11.04 15.19
CA GLY A 90 4.84 11.94 14.05
C GLY A 90 3.60 12.80 13.81
N THR A 91 3.81 14.02 13.36
CA THR A 91 2.76 15.05 13.27
C THR A 91 2.69 15.75 11.92
N THR A 92 3.62 15.45 11.00
CA THR A 92 3.77 16.26 9.78
C THR A 92 3.26 15.56 8.53
N ILE A 93 2.61 16.33 7.66
CA ILE A 93 2.44 16.02 6.23
C ILE A 93 3.38 16.95 5.46
N ILE A 94 4.19 16.36 4.59
CA ILE A 94 5.08 17.07 3.70
C ILE A 94 4.57 17.03 2.26
N SER A 95 4.97 17.99 1.44
CA SER A 95 4.57 18.07 0.04
C SER A 95 5.78 18.21 -0.87
N PHE A 96 5.70 17.57 -2.03
CA PHE A 96 6.70 17.64 -3.09
C PHE A 96 6.03 17.88 -4.44
N SER A 97 6.65 18.69 -5.29
CA SER A 97 6.40 18.59 -6.71
C SER A 97 7.36 17.56 -7.31
N PRO A 98 6.90 16.62 -8.16
CA PRO A 98 7.78 15.61 -8.78
C PRO A 98 8.98 16.19 -9.55
N ASN A 99 8.89 17.44 -9.96
CA ASN A 99 9.95 18.17 -10.67
C ASN A 99 10.74 19.13 -9.76
N SER A 100 10.57 19.05 -8.44
CA SER A 100 11.29 19.92 -7.51
C SER A 100 12.75 19.46 -7.31
N ALA A 101 13.55 20.35 -6.71
CA ALA A 101 14.88 19.99 -6.25
C ALA A 101 14.80 18.96 -5.12
N VAL A 102 15.82 18.11 -5.02
CA VAL A 102 15.96 17.12 -3.95
C VAL A 102 16.11 17.86 -2.60
N ALA A 103 15.26 17.52 -1.64
CA ALA A 103 15.36 18.02 -0.27
C ALA A 103 16.42 17.22 0.50
N ALA A 104 17.26 17.89 1.26
CA ALA A 104 18.10 17.26 2.26
C ALA A 104 17.28 16.90 3.51
N PRO A 105 17.73 15.94 4.35
CA PRO A 105 17.09 15.69 5.63
C PRO A 105 16.97 16.97 6.47
N GLY A 106 15.79 17.20 7.05
CA GLY A 106 15.47 18.42 7.81
C GLY A 106 15.02 19.62 6.97
N THR A 107 14.87 19.46 5.63
CA THR A 107 14.46 20.55 4.73
C THR A 107 13.22 20.25 3.89
N ALA A 108 12.59 19.08 4.08
CA ALA A 108 11.35 18.74 3.39
C ALA A 108 10.24 19.77 3.71
N ASN A 109 9.49 20.17 2.68
CA ASN A 109 8.47 21.22 2.81
C ASN A 109 7.26 20.71 3.59
N THR A 110 7.00 21.29 4.76
CA THR A 110 5.83 20.94 5.57
C THR A 110 4.58 21.59 5.00
N PHE A 111 3.61 20.77 4.59
CA PHE A 111 2.27 21.21 4.21
C PHE A 111 1.38 21.40 5.43
N PHE A 112 1.44 20.49 6.39
CA PHE A 112 0.59 20.50 7.58
C PHE A 112 1.35 19.96 8.80
N SER A 113 1.10 20.56 9.97
CA SER A 113 1.55 20.06 11.26
C SER A 113 0.35 19.84 12.15
N SER A 114 0.13 18.57 12.53
CA SER A 114 -0.98 18.16 13.36
C SER A 114 -0.73 18.40 14.85
N SER A 115 -1.77 18.77 15.59
CA SER A 115 -1.78 18.67 17.05
C SER A 115 -2.11 17.26 17.57
N LEU A 116 -2.52 16.35 16.66
CA LEU A 116 -2.80 14.94 16.97
C LEU A 116 -1.68 14.10 16.35
N PRO A 117 -0.87 13.40 17.19
CA PRO A 117 0.27 12.62 16.71
C PRO A 117 -0.14 11.31 16.07
N GLY A 118 0.82 10.65 15.41
CA GLY A 118 0.67 9.32 14.82
C GLY A 118 -0.05 9.33 13.48
N LEU A 119 0.32 10.25 12.58
CA LEU A 119 -0.26 10.29 11.23
C LEU A 119 0.05 8.99 10.50
N SER A 120 -1.01 8.29 10.12
CA SER A 120 -0.96 6.93 9.56
C SER A 120 -0.87 6.91 8.02
N THR A 121 -0.99 5.75 7.41
CA THR A 121 -1.11 5.61 5.95
C THR A 121 -2.44 6.16 5.41
N ALA A 122 -3.43 6.42 6.28
CA ALA A 122 -4.70 7.04 5.92
C ALA A 122 -4.47 8.48 5.43
N LEU A 123 -4.05 8.64 4.20
CA LEU A 123 -3.82 9.93 3.54
C LEU A 123 -4.49 9.92 2.17
N GLY A 124 -5.35 10.89 1.93
CA GLY A 124 -6.05 11.03 0.65
C GLY A 124 -6.39 12.47 0.33
N VAL A 125 -6.57 12.77 -0.94
CA VAL A 125 -6.85 14.12 -1.43
C VAL A 125 -8.14 14.13 -2.23
N LEU A 126 -9.10 14.94 -1.77
CA LEU A 126 -10.40 15.14 -2.41
C LEU A 126 -10.33 16.28 -3.44
N ARG A 127 -10.91 16.06 -4.63
CA ARG A 127 -11.02 17.08 -5.69
C ARG A 127 -11.69 18.37 -5.23
N GLY A 128 -12.50 18.30 -4.17
CA GLY A 128 -13.10 19.49 -3.54
C GLY A 128 -12.14 20.39 -2.78
N GLY A 129 -10.83 20.12 -2.80
CA GLY A 129 -9.80 20.97 -2.20
C GLY A 129 -9.42 20.64 -0.77
N PHE A 130 -9.62 19.39 -0.35
CA PHE A 130 -9.30 18.93 1.01
C PHE A 130 -8.36 17.74 1.00
N VAL A 131 -7.47 17.71 1.98
CA VAL A 131 -6.66 16.55 2.35
C VAL A 131 -7.30 15.93 3.58
N VAL A 132 -7.43 14.60 3.58
CA VAL A 132 -7.92 13.83 4.73
C VAL A 132 -6.76 12.97 5.22
N VAL A 133 -6.46 13.01 6.51
CA VAL A 133 -5.44 12.18 7.13
C VAL A 133 -5.95 11.53 8.41
N GLY A 134 -5.63 10.25 8.60
CA GLY A 134 -5.86 9.51 9.82
C GLY A 134 -4.69 9.62 10.79
N ASN A 135 -4.95 9.28 12.07
CA ASN A 135 -3.88 9.12 13.03
C ASN A 135 -4.15 7.92 13.96
N VAL A 136 -3.08 7.30 14.40
CA VAL A 136 -3.07 6.19 15.36
C VAL A 136 -2.03 6.50 16.43
N PRO A 137 -2.40 7.30 17.44
CA PRO A 137 -1.47 7.71 18.49
C PRO A 137 -1.12 6.55 19.42
N THR A 138 0.09 6.59 19.95
CA THR A 138 0.58 5.59 20.91
C THR A 138 1.01 6.25 22.21
N THR A 139 1.26 5.43 23.24
CA THR A 139 1.97 5.86 24.44
C THR A 139 3.38 5.32 24.39
N GLY A 140 4.34 6.18 24.04
CA GLY A 140 5.76 5.80 23.98
C GLY A 140 6.09 4.75 22.91
N GLY A 141 5.34 4.72 21.80
CA GLY A 141 5.57 3.78 20.70
C GLY A 141 5.10 2.35 20.96
N ALA A 142 4.23 2.13 21.93
CA ALA A 142 3.81 0.80 22.35
C ALA A 142 2.30 0.57 22.24
N PHE A 143 1.92 -0.72 22.14
CA PHE A 143 0.53 -1.16 22.29
C PHE A 143 0.06 -1.02 23.75
N PRO A 144 -1.22 -0.69 24.02
CA PRO A 144 -2.27 -0.44 23.05
C PRO A 144 -2.16 0.93 22.38
N VAL A 145 -2.67 1.00 21.15
CA VAL A 145 -2.85 2.30 20.48
C VAL A 145 -4.04 3.02 21.08
N MET A 146 -4.05 4.34 20.98
CA MET A 146 -5.17 5.16 21.43
C MET A 146 -6.16 5.37 20.28
N GLN A 147 -7.39 5.77 20.63
CA GLN A 147 -8.38 6.16 19.63
C GLN A 147 -7.83 7.26 18.73
N GLY A 148 -7.94 7.04 17.41
CA GLY A 148 -7.55 8.00 16.41
C GLY A 148 -8.69 8.91 15.95
N ALA A 149 -8.41 9.68 14.92
CA ALA A 149 -9.32 10.60 14.25
C ALA A 149 -9.00 10.68 12.75
N LEU A 150 -9.94 11.22 11.97
CA LEU A 150 -9.65 11.78 10.65
C LEU A 150 -9.61 13.29 10.76
N GLN A 151 -8.54 13.89 10.27
CA GLN A 151 -8.36 15.34 10.15
C GLN A 151 -8.61 15.75 8.71
N VAL A 152 -9.41 16.79 8.51
CA VAL A 152 -9.70 17.39 7.21
C VAL A 152 -8.96 18.71 7.14
N ILE A 153 -8.10 18.87 6.14
CA ILE A 153 -7.18 19.99 5.99
C ILE A 153 -7.50 20.68 4.65
N ASP A 154 -7.53 22.00 4.61
CA ASP A 154 -7.73 22.73 3.37
C ASP A 154 -6.46 22.76 2.50
N ARG A 155 -6.59 23.23 1.26
CA ARG A 155 -5.48 23.35 0.31
C ARG A 155 -4.34 24.27 0.76
N ASN A 156 -4.54 25.05 1.82
CA ASN A 156 -3.53 25.95 2.40
C ASN A 156 -2.86 25.37 3.64
N GLY A 157 -3.12 24.08 3.97
CA GLY A 157 -2.55 23.44 5.15
C GLY A 157 -3.24 23.83 6.47
N ASN A 158 -4.46 24.36 6.45
CA ASN A 158 -5.20 24.68 7.66
C ASN A 158 -6.12 23.50 8.04
N LEU A 159 -6.10 23.08 9.30
CA LEU A 159 -7.08 22.15 9.84
C LEU A 159 -8.46 22.79 9.85
N VAL A 160 -9.43 22.20 9.14
CA VAL A 160 -10.81 22.71 9.09
C VAL A 160 -11.77 21.84 9.88
N GLN A 161 -11.44 20.55 10.10
CA GLN A 161 -12.35 19.63 10.78
C GLN A 161 -11.58 18.45 11.36
N THR A 162 -12.04 17.93 12.51
CA THR A 162 -11.59 16.66 13.10
C THR A 162 -12.82 15.78 13.32
N LEU A 163 -12.78 14.56 12.76
CA LEU A 163 -13.82 13.56 12.90
C LEU A 163 -13.34 12.48 13.85
N THR A 164 -14.10 12.24 14.90
CA THR A 164 -13.83 11.18 15.89
C THR A 164 -15.06 10.33 16.10
N ASP A 165 -14.89 9.03 16.19
CA ASP A 165 -15.96 8.08 16.56
C ASP A 165 -15.33 6.76 17.01
N ALA A 166 -15.60 6.32 18.23
CA ALA A 166 -15.02 5.11 18.78
C ALA A 166 -15.46 3.81 18.10
N THR A 167 -16.53 3.84 17.31
CA THR A 167 -17.03 2.67 16.59
C THR A 167 -16.51 2.62 15.15
N PHE A 168 -16.48 3.79 14.49
CA PHE A 168 -16.23 3.88 13.07
C PHE A 168 -14.82 4.40 12.72
N LEU A 169 -14.11 5.02 13.69
CA LEU A 169 -12.79 5.61 13.52
C LEU A 169 -11.86 5.21 14.69
N ASP A 170 -11.74 3.91 14.93
CA ASP A 170 -10.93 3.36 16.01
C ASP A 170 -9.55 2.93 15.48
N GLY A 171 -8.61 3.86 15.50
CA GLY A 171 -7.29 3.69 14.91
C GLY A 171 -7.32 3.68 13.37
N PRO A 172 -7.73 4.79 12.72
CA PRO A 172 -7.74 4.91 11.26
C PRO A 172 -6.33 4.71 10.69
N TRP A 173 -6.09 3.54 10.03
CA TRP A 173 -4.77 3.20 9.54
C TRP A 173 -4.54 3.57 8.08
N ASP A 174 -5.50 3.22 7.19
CA ASP A 174 -5.46 3.63 5.79
C ASP A 174 -6.85 4.07 5.32
N LEU A 175 -6.89 4.75 4.17
CA LEU A 175 -8.12 5.13 3.52
C LEU A 175 -8.07 4.94 1.99
N ALA A 176 -9.23 4.68 1.42
CA ALA A 176 -9.48 4.76 -0.01
C ALA A 176 -10.66 5.69 -0.28
N LEU A 177 -10.65 6.35 -1.43
CA LEU A 177 -11.64 7.35 -1.80
C LEU A 177 -12.41 6.94 -3.05
N ASP A 178 -13.74 7.14 -3.02
CA ASP A 178 -14.60 7.24 -4.21
C ASP A 178 -15.09 8.68 -4.28
N ASP A 179 -14.38 9.51 -5.05
CA ASP A 179 -14.52 10.97 -5.04
C ASP A 179 -15.23 11.48 -6.30
N HIS A 180 -16.39 12.10 -6.10
CA HIS A 180 -17.24 12.69 -7.14
C HIS A 180 -17.27 14.24 -7.09
N GLY A 181 -16.29 14.85 -6.43
CA GLY A 181 -16.11 16.30 -6.32
C GLY A 181 -17.01 16.95 -5.26
N THR A 182 -18.34 16.90 -5.40
CA THR A 182 -19.29 17.48 -4.42
C THR A 182 -19.73 16.50 -3.36
N TRP A 183 -19.48 15.23 -3.52
CA TRP A 183 -19.68 14.17 -2.54
C TRP A 183 -18.61 13.10 -2.70
N ALA A 184 -18.35 12.35 -1.65
CA ALA A 184 -17.40 11.26 -1.67
C ALA A 184 -17.79 10.14 -0.72
N GLN A 185 -17.27 8.94 -0.97
CA GLN A 185 -17.18 7.86 0.00
C GLN A 185 -15.72 7.74 0.46
N ILE A 186 -15.52 7.76 1.76
CA ILE A 186 -14.22 7.56 2.39
C ILE A 186 -14.27 6.20 3.09
N PHE A 187 -13.52 5.24 2.59
CA PHE A 187 -13.36 3.93 3.23
C PHE A 187 -12.16 4.02 4.17
N VAL A 188 -12.30 3.50 5.38
CA VAL A 188 -11.28 3.60 6.45
C VAL A 188 -11.08 2.24 7.09
N SER A 189 -9.84 1.77 7.13
CA SER A 189 -9.46 0.61 7.95
C SER A 189 -9.19 1.05 9.38
N ASN A 190 -9.74 0.32 10.34
CA ASN A 190 -9.61 0.61 11.77
C ASN A 190 -8.78 -0.47 12.43
N VAL A 191 -7.50 -0.18 12.65
CA VAL A 191 -6.53 -1.17 13.14
C VAL A 191 -6.79 -1.59 14.59
N ALA A 192 -7.39 -0.72 15.41
CA ALA A 192 -7.60 -1.01 16.82
C ALA A 192 -8.77 -1.96 17.10
N ASN A 193 -9.80 -1.98 16.24
CA ASN A 193 -10.98 -2.84 16.43
C ASN A 193 -11.22 -3.86 15.30
N GLY A 194 -10.33 -3.94 14.32
CA GLY A 194 -10.42 -4.93 13.23
C GLY A 194 -11.61 -4.75 12.30
N THR A 195 -11.98 -3.49 12.02
CA THR A 195 -13.12 -3.17 11.14
C THR A 195 -12.71 -2.34 9.94
N VAL A 196 -13.59 -2.29 8.93
CA VAL A 196 -13.54 -1.31 7.85
C VAL A 196 -14.84 -0.53 7.85
N SER A 197 -14.73 0.79 7.87
CA SER A 197 -15.85 1.72 7.85
C SER A 197 -15.93 2.47 6.53
N ARG A 198 -17.14 2.89 6.15
CA ARG A 198 -17.40 3.83 5.06
C ARG A 198 -18.05 5.07 5.61
N LEU A 199 -17.55 6.23 5.21
CA LEU A 199 -18.15 7.53 5.46
C LEU A 199 -18.72 8.04 4.13
N ASP A 200 -20.04 8.22 4.07
CA ASP A 200 -20.70 8.93 2.97
C ASP A 200 -20.74 10.42 3.35
N VAL A 201 -20.16 11.28 2.53
CA VAL A 201 -19.96 12.71 2.85
C VAL A 201 -20.36 13.63 1.70
N THR A 202 -20.86 14.82 2.04
CA THR A 202 -20.97 15.94 1.10
C THR A 202 -19.71 16.78 1.24
N VAL A 203 -19.07 17.11 0.11
CA VAL A 203 -17.86 17.95 0.05
C VAL A 203 -18.29 19.36 -0.33
N GLY A 204 -18.21 20.27 0.62
CA GLY A 204 -18.60 21.69 0.44
C GLY A 204 -17.40 22.61 0.54
N ALA A 205 -17.59 23.91 0.29
CA ALA A 205 -16.52 24.90 0.32
C ALA A 205 -15.81 25.07 1.68
N LYS A 206 -16.42 24.59 2.78
CA LYS A 206 -15.89 24.76 4.14
C LYS A 206 -15.49 23.43 4.81
N GLY A 207 -15.48 22.33 4.07
CA GLY A 207 -15.20 21.00 4.62
C GLY A 207 -16.28 19.97 4.29
N LEU A 208 -16.33 18.90 5.10
CA LEU A 208 -17.23 17.78 4.94
C LEU A 208 -18.52 18.00 5.77
N SER A 209 -19.66 17.60 5.21
CA SER A 209 -20.97 17.69 5.86
C SER A 209 -21.83 16.48 5.51
N ASN A 210 -23.01 16.35 6.15
CA ASN A 210 -23.95 15.24 5.96
C ASN A 210 -23.28 13.88 6.12
N ILE A 211 -22.37 13.75 7.09
CA ILE A 211 -21.53 12.59 7.29
C ILE A 211 -22.38 11.44 7.84
N LYS A 212 -22.42 10.33 7.10
CA LYS A 212 -23.01 9.08 7.54
C LYS A 212 -21.94 8.01 7.58
N MET A 213 -21.77 7.36 8.72
CA MET A 213 -20.79 6.30 8.92
C MET A 213 -21.47 4.93 8.94
N THR A 214 -20.81 3.93 8.36
CA THR A 214 -21.29 2.55 8.28
C THR A 214 -20.11 1.60 8.38
N THR A 215 -20.12 0.64 9.32
CA THR A 215 -19.17 -0.47 9.30
C THR A 215 -19.54 -1.43 8.17
N ILE A 216 -18.65 -1.66 7.23
CA ILE A 216 -18.90 -2.49 6.05
C ILE A 216 -18.17 -3.85 6.08
N ALA A 217 -17.13 -3.98 6.91
CA ALA A 217 -16.49 -5.26 7.20
C ALA A 217 -15.91 -5.29 8.62
N LYS A 218 -15.74 -6.50 9.16
CA LYS A 218 -15.23 -6.75 10.52
C LYS A 218 -14.56 -8.11 10.63
N GLY A 219 -13.89 -8.35 11.77
CA GLY A 219 -13.32 -9.66 12.11
C GLY A 219 -11.91 -9.86 11.59
N TYR A 220 -11.25 -8.79 11.14
CA TYR A 220 -9.81 -8.83 10.84
C TYR A 220 -9.02 -9.03 12.13
N THR A 221 -7.97 -9.86 12.05
CA THR A 221 -7.11 -10.14 13.20
C THR A 221 -6.40 -8.88 13.68
N VAL A 222 -6.57 -8.57 14.96
CA VAL A 222 -5.89 -7.49 15.66
C VAL A 222 -4.97 -8.11 16.71
N ALA A 223 -3.69 -7.75 16.69
CA ALA A 223 -2.72 -8.27 17.65
C ALA A 223 -1.61 -7.25 17.94
N PRO A 224 -1.09 -7.19 19.18
CA PRO A 224 0.12 -6.42 19.47
C PRO A 224 1.31 -6.98 18.69
N ASN A 225 2.20 -6.09 18.26
CA ASN A 225 3.43 -6.45 17.59
C ASN A 225 4.56 -5.51 18.03
N GLY A 226 5.72 -6.02 18.41
CA GLY A 226 6.84 -5.19 18.88
C GLY A 226 7.34 -4.20 17.81
N PRO A 227 7.76 -4.67 16.63
CA PRO A 227 8.24 -3.82 15.54
C PRO A 227 7.19 -2.88 14.94
N ALA A 228 5.93 -3.32 14.82
CA ALA A 228 4.86 -2.58 14.13
C ALA A 228 3.79 -2.03 15.06
N VAL A 229 4.00 -2.04 16.39
CA VAL A 229 3.05 -1.66 17.44
C VAL A 229 1.79 -2.53 17.45
N ILE A 230 1.06 -2.59 16.33
CA ILE A 230 -0.21 -3.31 16.18
C ILE A 230 -0.34 -3.87 14.77
N LEU A 231 -0.88 -5.08 14.67
CA LEU A 231 -1.33 -5.69 13.42
C LEU A 231 -2.85 -5.57 13.32
N GLY A 232 -3.37 -5.38 12.11
CA GLY A 232 -4.81 -5.26 11.86
C GLY A 232 -5.12 -5.15 10.37
N PRO A 233 -6.33 -4.70 9.99
CA PRO A 233 -6.61 -4.25 8.65
C PRO A 233 -5.85 -2.95 8.40
N THR A 234 -5.18 -2.87 7.26
CA THR A 234 -4.28 -1.78 6.90
C THR A 234 -4.65 -1.20 5.53
N GLY A 235 -3.88 -1.47 4.47
CA GLY A 235 -4.03 -0.86 3.16
C GLY A 235 -5.41 -1.07 2.52
N LEU A 236 -5.92 -0.03 1.88
CA LEU A 236 -7.20 -0.03 1.18
C LEU A 236 -7.04 0.41 -0.28
N ALA A 237 -7.71 -0.30 -1.20
CA ALA A 237 -7.83 0.10 -2.59
C ALA A 237 -9.27 -0.09 -3.07
N PHE A 238 -9.88 0.95 -3.64
CA PHE A 238 -11.24 0.90 -4.16
C PHE A 238 -11.26 0.90 -5.69
N ASP A 239 -11.87 -0.11 -6.25
CA ASP A 239 -12.17 -0.18 -7.69
C ASP A 239 -13.58 0.36 -7.94
N ALA A 240 -13.67 1.60 -8.40
CA ALA A 240 -14.94 2.25 -8.71
C ALA A 240 -15.69 1.56 -9.87
N GLY A 241 -14.97 0.89 -10.79
CA GLY A 241 -15.56 0.19 -11.92
C GLY A 241 -16.38 -1.03 -11.50
N SER A 242 -15.89 -1.81 -10.54
CA SER A 242 -16.59 -2.99 -10.00
C SER A 242 -17.33 -2.70 -8.68
N GLY A 243 -17.08 -1.56 -8.03
CA GLY A 243 -17.58 -1.25 -6.70
C GLY A 243 -16.96 -2.12 -5.60
N THR A 244 -15.76 -2.66 -5.84
CA THR A 244 -15.06 -3.56 -4.92
C THR A 244 -14.02 -2.80 -4.12
N LEU A 245 -14.04 -2.96 -2.80
CA LEU A 245 -12.97 -2.51 -1.92
C LEU A 245 -12.05 -3.69 -1.58
N TYR A 246 -10.77 -3.54 -1.84
CA TYR A 246 -9.73 -4.47 -1.42
C TYR A 246 -9.14 -4.02 -0.09
N VAL A 247 -8.84 -4.97 0.77
CA VAL A 247 -8.34 -4.74 2.13
C VAL A 247 -7.11 -5.60 2.37
N ALA A 248 -5.98 -4.97 2.63
CA ALA A 248 -4.81 -5.63 3.20
C ALA A 248 -5.04 -5.85 4.69
N SER A 249 -4.80 -7.06 5.16
CA SER A 249 -4.80 -7.38 6.59
C SER A 249 -3.42 -7.88 6.98
N THR A 250 -2.67 -7.04 7.65
CA THR A 250 -1.33 -7.38 8.16
C THR A 250 -1.41 -8.52 9.17
N GLY A 251 -2.44 -8.50 10.03
CA GLY A 251 -2.66 -9.52 11.05
C GLY A 251 -3.02 -10.90 10.49
N ASP A 252 -3.66 -10.95 9.33
CA ASP A 252 -4.03 -12.20 8.65
C ASP A 252 -3.03 -12.58 7.55
N ASN A 253 -2.05 -11.72 7.27
CA ASN A 253 -1.10 -11.84 6.15
C ASN A 253 -1.81 -12.12 4.80
N SER A 254 -2.88 -11.39 4.52
CA SER A 254 -3.81 -11.69 3.43
C SER A 254 -4.45 -10.43 2.86
N ILE A 255 -4.94 -10.54 1.62
CA ILE A 255 -5.75 -9.52 0.96
C ILE A 255 -7.17 -10.04 0.77
N TYR A 256 -8.16 -9.22 1.13
CA TYR A 256 -9.58 -9.52 1.01
C TYR A 256 -10.30 -8.55 0.07
N ALA A 257 -11.48 -8.93 -0.43
CA ALA A 257 -12.33 -8.11 -1.27
C ALA A 257 -13.75 -8.01 -0.70
N ILE A 258 -14.27 -6.79 -0.61
CA ILE A 258 -15.64 -6.47 -0.22
C ILE A 258 -16.38 -6.00 -1.46
N SER A 259 -17.24 -6.84 -2.02
CA SER A 259 -18.04 -6.48 -3.20
C SER A 259 -19.14 -5.48 -2.83
N ASN A 260 -19.48 -4.57 -3.76
CA ASN A 260 -20.50 -3.53 -3.57
C ASN A 260 -20.26 -2.67 -2.30
N ALA A 261 -19.00 -2.39 -1.98
CA ALA A 261 -18.60 -1.69 -0.75
C ALA A 261 -19.28 -0.32 -0.60
N GLY A 262 -19.42 0.42 -1.72
CA GLY A 262 -20.11 1.71 -1.75
C GLY A 262 -21.62 1.64 -1.43
N ARG A 263 -22.23 0.47 -1.44
CA ARG A 263 -23.68 0.26 -1.16
C ARG A 263 -23.93 -0.63 0.06
N ALA A 264 -22.89 -1.13 0.70
CA ALA A 264 -23.02 -1.98 1.87
C ALA A 264 -23.79 -1.26 2.99
N THR A 265 -24.79 -1.93 3.58
CA THR A 265 -25.60 -1.43 4.69
C THR A 265 -25.33 -2.16 6.00
N SER A 266 -24.51 -3.20 5.95
CA SER A 266 -24.09 -4.02 7.10
C SER A 266 -22.70 -4.59 6.86
N ALA A 267 -22.00 -4.92 7.93
CA ALA A 267 -20.66 -5.49 7.88
C ALA A 267 -20.68 -6.95 7.41
N VAL A 268 -19.80 -7.27 6.44
CA VAL A 268 -19.43 -8.66 6.14
C VAL A 268 -18.31 -9.13 7.08
N GLN A 269 -18.15 -10.45 7.20
CA GLN A 269 -17.03 -11.03 7.92
C GLN A 269 -15.84 -11.17 6.96
N LEU A 270 -14.77 -10.40 7.15
CA LEU A 270 -13.54 -10.31 6.33
C LEU A 270 -13.74 -9.91 4.86
N GLY A 271 -14.76 -10.41 4.19
CA GLY A 271 -14.91 -10.38 2.75
C GLY A 271 -14.35 -11.67 2.08
N ARG A 272 -14.23 -11.67 0.76
CA ARG A 272 -13.69 -12.81 -0.02
C ARG A 272 -12.17 -12.74 0.00
N LEU A 273 -11.50 -13.83 0.37
CA LEU A 273 -10.05 -13.94 0.23
C LEU A 273 -9.63 -13.80 -1.24
N VAL A 274 -8.71 -12.88 -1.52
CA VAL A 274 -8.16 -12.61 -2.86
C VAL A 274 -6.79 -13.22 -3.01
N PHE A 275 -5.87 -12.90 -2.08
CA PHE A 275 -4.49 -13.29 -2.16
C PHE A 275 -3.94 -13.60 -0.76
N ALA A 276 -3.34 -14.78 -0.62
CA ALA A 276 -2.58 -15.21 0.54
C ALA A 276 -1.48 -16.14 0.02
N SER A 277 -0.24 -15.76 0.16
CA SER A 277 0.89 -16.54 -0.35
C SER A 277 2.16 -16.21 0.42
N SER A 278 3.23 -16.95 0.16
CA SER A 278 4.55 -16.70 0.73
C SER A 278 5.20 -15.38 0.26
N HIS A 279 4.65 -14.75 -0.79
CA HIS A 279 5.06 -13.42 -1.24
C HIS A 279 4.58 -12.32 -0.30
N LEU A 280 3.50 -12.54 0.47
CA LEU A 280 3.04 -11.57 1.46
C LEU A 280 3.79 -11.72 2.79
N ARG A 281 4.29 -10.61 3.31
CA ARG A 281 5.02 -10.54 4.59
C ARG A 281 4.56 -9.33 5.38
N GLY A 282 3.32 -9.40 5.89
CA GLY A 282 2.68 -8.29 6.58
C GLY A 282 2.27 -7.15 5.63
N PRO A 283 1.31 -7.39 4.70
CA PRO A 283 0.90 -6.36 3.75
C PRO A 283 0.39 -5.10 4.47
N LEU A 284 0.88 -3.92 4.06
CA LEU A 284 0.57 -2.61 4.64
C LEU A 284 -0.19 -1.73 3.64
N GLY A 285 0.52 -0.87 2.89
CA GLY A 285 -0.11 -0.06 1.85
C GLY A 285 -0.70 -0.91 0.74
N LEU A 286 -1.84 -0.51 0.19
CA LEU A 286 -2.49 -1.20 -0.92
C LEU A 286 -3.07 -0.19 -1.91
N LYS A 287 -2.77 -0.34 -3.19
CA LYS A 287 -3.32 0.51 -4.25
C LYS A 287 -3.70 -0.30 -5.48
N LEU A 288 -4.68 0.20 -6.21
CA LEU A 288 -5.05 -0.32 -7.53
C LEU A 288 -4.19 0.39 -8.58
N ALA A 289 -3.43 -0.38 -9.33
CA ALA A 289 -2.67 0.14 -10.45
C ALA A 289 -3.59 0.39 -11.67
N PRO A 290 -3.21 1.29 -12.59
CA PRO A 290 -4.03 1.61 -13.77
C PRO A 290 -4.29 0.42 -14.72
N ASN A 291 -3.46 -0.61 -14.69
CA ASN A 291 -3.68 -1.86 -15.44
C ASN A 291 -4.72 -2.79 -14.78
N GLY A 292 -5.25 -2.39 -13.61
CA GLY A 292 -6.21 -3.16 -12.83
C GLY A 292 -5.61 -4.13 -11.82
N ASP A 293 -4.28 -4.27 -11.78
CA ASP A 293 -3.61 -5.10 -10.77
C ASP A 293 -3.52 -4.36 -9.42
N LEU A 294 -3.27 -5.12 -8.37
CA LEU A 294 -3.13 -4.62 -7.01
C LEU A 294 -1.64 -4.60 -6.62
N LEU A 295 -1.22 -3.49 -6.04
CA LEU A 295 0.11 -3.29 -5.47
C LEU A 295 0.01 -3.20 -3.96
N THR A 296 0.76 -4.02 -3.23
CA THR A 296 0.84 -3.93 -1.77
C THR A 296 2.29 -3.85 -1.30
N ALA A 297 2.55 -2.99 -0.33
CA ALA A 297 3.84 -2.95 0.35
C ALA A 297 3.89 -4.04 1.42
N ASN A 298 4.98 -4.80 1.47
CA ASN A 298 5.26 -5.72 2.55
C ASN A 298 5.89 -4.96 3.73
N GLY A 299 5.24 -5.01 4.89
CA GLY A 299 5.81 -4.50 6.14
C GLY A 299 6.75 -5.51 6.74
N ASP A 300 7.95 -5.66 6.22
CA ASP A 300 8.90 -6.69 6.63
C ASP A 300 9.47 -6.46 8.05
N ALA A 301 9.19 -5.33 8.69
CA ALA A 301 9.32 -5.17 10.14
C ALA A 301 8.49 -6.22 10.91
N VAL A 302 7.38 -6.70 10.30
CA VAL A 302 6.53 -7.76 10.87
C VAL A 302 7.11 -9.14 10.57
N ASN A 303 7.67 -9.30 9.39
CA ASN A 303 8.00 -10.60 8.81
C ASN A 303 9.27 -10.50 7.95
N ALA A 304 10.38 -10.16 8.61
CA ALA A 304 11.66 -9.87 7.97
C ALA A 304 12.13 -11.02 7.07
N ASP A 305 12.46 -10.71 5.82
CA ASP A 305 13.07 -11.63 4.89
C ASP A 305 14.34 -11.03 4.24
N PRO A 306 15.53 -11.45 4.67
CA PRO A 306 16.78 -10.92 4.12
C PRO A 306 16.98 -11.18 2.62
N ALA A 307 16.26 -12.15 2.05
CA ALA A 307 16.33 -12.47 0.63
C ALA A 307 15.48 -11.54 -0.25
N HIS A 308 14.48 -10.89 0.37
CA HIS A 308 13.52 -10.01 -0.32
C HIS A 308 13.25 -8.76 0.54
N PRO A 309 14.21 -7.85 0.67
CA PRO A 309 14.04 -6.64 1.49
C PRO A 309 13.18 -5.59 0.77
N SER A 310 12.43 -4.81 1.55
CA SER A 310 11.72 -3.59 1.11
C SER A 310 10.87 -3.75 -0.15
N GLU A 311 10.12 -4.84 -0.23
CA GLU A 311 9.43 -5.23 -1.45
C GLU A 311 8.00 -4.72 -1.56
N ILE A 312 7.59 -4.55 -2.80
CA ILE A 312 6.20 -4.33 -3.20
C ILE A 312 5.76 -5.52 -4.05
N VAL A 313 4.61 -6.08 -3.73
CA VAL A 313 4.05 -7.24 -4.42
C VAL A 313 2.93 -6.80 -5.33
N GLU A 314 3.00 -7.19 -6.62
CA GLU A 314 1.95 -7.01 -7.61
C GLU A 314 1.21 -8.33 -7.81
N PHE A 315 -0.12 -8.27 -7.78
CA PHE A 315 -1.00 -9.42 -8.01
C PHE A 315 -2.32 -8.97 -8.65
N THR A 316 -2.94 -9.88 -9.39
CA THR A 316 -4.23 -9.59 -10.02
C THR A 316 -5.38 -9.56 -9.01
N PRO A 317 -6.53 -8.92 -9.30
CA PRO A 317 -7.74 -8.97 -8.47
C PRO A 317 -8.32 -10.39 -8.27
N TRP A 318 -7.85 -11.36 -9.04
CA TRP A 318 -8.21 -12.77 -8.92
C TRP A 318 -7.22 -13.59 -8.07
N GLY A 319 -6.15 -12.94 -7.56
CA GLY A 319 -5.19 -13.57 -6.67
C GLY A 319 -4.03 -14.28 -7.37
N HIS A 320 -3.72 -13.92 -8.63
CA HIS A 320 -2.52 -14.43 -9.30
C HIS A 320 -1.35 -13.50 -9.04
N PHE A 321 -0.25 -14.04 -8.52
CA PHE A 321 1.00 -13.33 -8.39
C PHE A 321 1.52 -12.87 -9.76
N VAL A 322 1.97 -11.61 -9.85
CA VAL A 322 2.54 -11.03 -11.06
C VAL A 322 4.05 -10.86 -10.88
N ARG A 323 4.48 -10.11 -9.87
CA ARG A 323 5.91 -9.88 -9.58
C ARG A 323 6.11 -9.19 -8.22
N GLU A 324 7.38 -9.09 -7.83
CA GLU A 324 7.86 -8.33 -6.69
C GLU A 324 8.85 -7.25 -7.15
N TYR A 325 8.90 -6.15 -6.40
CA TYR A 325 9.79 -5.02 -6.65
C TYR A 325 10.48 -4.63 -5.34
N ASN A 326 11.77 -4.32 -5.40
CA ASN A 326 12.49 -3.76 -4.26
C ASN A 326 12.39 -2.23 -4.27
N VAL A 327 12.11 -1.65 -3.11
CA VAL A 327 12.18 -0.19 -2.89
C VAL A 327 13.63 0.21 -2.67
N ASP A 328 14.34 -0.54 -1.84
CA ASP A 328 15.78 -0.45 -1.61
C ASP A 328 16.39 -1.83 -1.31
N SER A 329 17.63 -1.87 -0.82
CA SER A 329 18.33 -3.11 -0.47
C SER A 329 18.24 -3.49 1.00
N SER A 330 17.50 -2.74 1.82
CA SER A 330 17.37 -2.95 3.26
C SER A 330 16.01 -3.52 3.61
N GLN A 331 15.87 -4.12 4.78
CA GLN A 331 14.59 -4.60 5.29
C GLN A 331 13.79 -3.46 5.91
N GLY A 332 12.45 -3.59 5.92
CA GLY A 332 11.54 -2.71 6.67
C GLY A 332 11.25 -1.38 5.99
N GLY A 333 11.64 -1.18 4.74
CA GLY A 333 11.52 0.12 4.10
C GLY A 333 10.19 0.38 3.38
N ALA A 334 9.48 -0.65 2.92
CA ALA A 334 8.29 -0.48 2.09
C ALA A 334 7.03 -0.30 2.92
N PHE A 335 6.45 0.90 2.94
CA PHE A 335 5.21 1.20 3.67
C PHE A 335 4.11 1.74 2.75
N GLY A 336 4.01 3.06 2.60
CA GLY A 336 3.01 3.68 1.77
C GLY A 336 3.40 3.75 0.31
N LEU A 337 2.41 3.69 -0.55
CA LEU A 337 2.57 3.87 -1.98
C LEU A 337 1.31 4.51 -2.58
N ASP A 338 1.45 5.14 -3.73
CA ASP A 338 0.32 5.57 -4.54
C ASP A 338 0.62 5.43 -6.03
N ALA A 339 -0.43 5.20 -6.82
CA ALA A 339 -0.33 4.90 -8.24
C ALA A 339 -1.49 5.55 -9.00
N VAL A 340 -1.19 6.45 -9.92
CA VAL A 340 -2.21 7.22 -10.66
C VAL A 340 -1.86 7.34 -12.14
N LEU A 341 -2.89 7.48 -12.98
CA LEU A 341 -2.75 8.05 -14.33
C LEU A 341 -3.02 9.55 -14.26
N ASP A 342 -2.14 10.34 -14.88
CA ASP A 342 -2.41 11.77 -15.07
C ASP A 342 -3.27 12.01 -16.32
N SER A 343 -3.66 13.27 -16.55
CA SER A 343 -4.49 13.68 -17.71
C SER A 343 -3.86 13.38 -19.07
N ASP A 344 -2.54 13.24 -19.13
CA ASP A 344 -1.80 12.88 -20.34
C ASP A 344 -1.68 11.36 -20.52
N GLY A 345 -2.28 10.57 -19.64
CA GLY A 345 -2.22 9.10 -19.63
C GLY A 345 -0.88 8.53 -19.18
N ARG A 346 0.00 9.34 -18.54
CA ARG A 346 1.25 8.87 -17.99
C ARG A 346 1.00 8.18 -16.65
N PHE A 347 1.65 7.06 -16.44
CA PHE A 347 1.62 6.37 -15.16
C PHE A 347 2.62 7.02 -14.20
N ASN A 348 2.11 7.52 -13.09
CA ASN A 348 2.89 8.04 -11.97
C ASN A 348 2.76 7.09 -10.78
N TYR A 349 3.88 6.76 -10.18
CA TYR A 349 3.97 5.89 -9.02
C TYR A 349 4.89 6.52 -7.98
N ALA A 350 4.50 6.46 -6.73
CA ALA A 350 5.31 6.92 -5.62
C ALA A 350 5.33 5.87 -4.51
N ALA A 351 6.50 5.66 -3.91
CA ALA A 351 6.68 4.77 -2.77
C ALA A 351 7.63 5.40 -1.76
N VAL A 352 7.30 5.28 -0.48
CA VAL A 352 8.16 5.71 0.61
C VAL A 352 9.07 4.59 1.06
N ASP A 353 10.20 4.98 1.63
CA ASP A 353 11.22 4.12 2.21
C ASP A 353 11.51 4.61 3.63
N ASP A 354 11.13 3.82 4.61
CA ASP A 354 11.29 4.11 6.03
C ASP A 354 12.77 4.06 6.45
N VAL A 355 13.55 3.11 5.92
CA VAL A 355 14.95 2.95 6.28
C VAL A 355 15.77 4.19 5.95
N THR A 356 15.51 4.79 4.78
CA THR A 356 16.21 5.99 4.32
C THR A 356 15.46 7.28 4.62
N ASN A 357 14.23 7.18 5.13
CA ASN A 357 13.31 8.31 5.33
C ASN A 357 13.18 9.16 4.05
N SER A 358 12.86 8.47 2.96
CA SER A 358 12.76 9.08 1.64
C SER A 358 11.49 8.68 0.90
N ILE A 359 11.21 9.41 -0.17
CA ILE A 359 10.21 9.04 -1.17
C ILE A 359 10.87 8.94 -2.53
N SER A 360 10.52 7.91 -3.29
CA SER A 360 10.84 7.79 -4.71
C SER A 360 9.58 7.99 -5.55
N VAL A 361 9.67 8.87 -6.55
CA VAL A 361 8.62 9.09 -7.53
C VAL A 361 9.10 8.61 -8.89
N TYR A 362 8.27 7.83 -9.56
CA TYR A 362 8.54 7.22 -10.85
C TYR A 362 7.49 7.67 -11.86
N ARG A 363 7.86 7.74 -13.14
CA ARG A 363 6.94 8.02 -14.23
C ARG A 363 7.24 7.15 -15.42
N LEU A 364 6.20 6.54 -15.96
CA LEU A 364 6.22 5.86 -17.24
C LEU A 364 5.40 6.70 -18.23
N GLU A 365 6.04 7.15 -19.30
CA GLU A 365 5.36 7.87 -20.37
C GLU A 365 4.30 6.98 -21.03
N ALA A 366 3.21 7.61 -21.48
CA ALA A 366 2.21 6.92 -22.27
C ALA A 366 2.88 6.32 -23.51
N ARG A 367 2.56 5.06 -23.86
CA ARG A 367 3.00 4.50 -25.13
C ARG A 367 2.39 5.33 -26.25
N ASP A 368 3.24 5.92 -27.09
CA ASP A 368 2.84 6.40 -28.40
C ASP A 368 2.45 5.16 -29.23
N ASP A 369 1.18 4.78 -29.19
CA ASP A 369 0.62 3.83 -30.15
C ASP A 369 0.55 4.53 -31.52
N ARG A 370 1.70 4.58 -32.21
CA ARG A 370 1.78 4.99 -33.63
C ARG A 370 1.76 3.76 -34.53
#